data_3ee0c46475fbdf63ae797d249b659b3e
#
_entry.id   3ee0c46475fbdf63ae797d249b659b3e
#
_cell.length_a   1.000
_cell.length_b   1.000
_cell.length_c   1.000
_cell.angle_alpha   90.00
_cell.angle_beta   90.00
_cell.angle_gamma   90.00
#
_symmetry.space_group_name_H-M   'P 1'
#
loop_
_entity.id
_entity.type
_entity.pdbx_description
1 polymer ?
#
loop_
_entity_poly.entity_id
_entity_poly.type
_entity_poly.pdbx_seq_one_letter_code
_entity_poly.pdbx_strand_id
1 'polypeptide(L)'
;EVYSDEWNDYKKIDTCHVMSATKSIVALLVGIALDKGFIENIDQPVLDFFPEYKIKRGEKTIQQVTIKHLLTMTAPYKYKYEPWTKICSSDDWTISALDFLGGRKGLTGQFKYSTLGIHILTGIISKMSGIKVVDFANKYLLEPIGVEKHINYLAETAEEHKHFTISKEPKKNIWFCDPEGVGTAGYGLCLSATDMAKIGQLCLDKGVHNGKQIVSSEWIEQMTKTNYKCGEEFRNMSYGYLWWIVDENKHIYSAIGNSGNVIYVNPSNNIVIAITSYFKPTIFDRIDFVQKYVEPVISI
;
A
#
# COMPACT_ATOMS: atom_id res chain seq x y z
N GLU A 1 4.35 17.47 -16.58
CA GLU A 1 5.53 16.61 -16.75
C GLU A 1 6.68 17.47 -17.21
N VAL A 2 7.79 17.45 -16.47
CA VAL A 2 9.02 18.23 -16.79
C VAL A 2 10.13 17.34 -17.34
N TYR A 3 10.14 16.06 -16.99
CA TYR A 3 11.11 15.07 -17.45
C TYR A 3 10.48 13.68 -17.50
N SER A 4 10.85 12.89 -18.50
CA SER A 4 10.50 11.48 -18.63
C SER A 4 11.60 10.75 -19.38
N ASP A 5 11.95 9.56 -18.94
CA ASP A 5 12.90 8.70 -19.62
C ASP A 5 12.46 7.23 -19.55
N GLU A 6 12.86 6.45 -20.54
CA GLU A 6 12.46 5.07 -20.72
C GLU A 6 13.68 4.20 -21.02
N TRP A 7 13.81 3.06 -20.33
CA TRP A 7 14.96 2.17 -20.48
C TRP A 7 14.54 0.73 -20.79
N ASN A 8 15.36 0.03 -21.56
CA ASN A 8 15.19 -1.39 -21.87
C ASN A 8 13.84 -1.70 -22.54
N ASP A 9 13.45 -0.89 -23.53
CA ASP A 9 12.22 -1.00 -24.33
C ASP A 9 10.92 -0.79 -23.52
N TYR A 10 11.01 -0.40 -22.26
CA TYR A 10 9.86 -0.06 -21.43
C TYR A 10 9.36 1.35 -21.74
N LYS A 11 8.03 1.45 -21.80
CA LYS A 11 7.33 2.72 -21.95
C LYS A 11 6.80 3.21 -20.61
N LYS A 12 6.74 4.52 -20.41
CA LYS A 12 6.17 5.12 -19.19
C LYS A 12 4.71 4.76 -18.92
N ILE A 13 4.01 4.24 -19.95
CA ILE A 13 2.63 3.77 -19.87
C ILE A 13 2.53 2.27 -19.63
N ASP A 14 3.62 1.53 -19.71
CA ASP A 14 3.63 0.09 -19.44
C ASP A 14 3.41 -0.16 -17.96
N THR A 15 2.44 -1.01 -17.64
CA THR A 15 2.14 -1.34 -16.25
C THR A 15 3.07 -2.43 -15.72
N CYS A 16 3.57 -2.21 -14.52
CA CYS A 16 4.40 -3.15 -13.77
C CYS A 16 3.76 -3.48 -12.43
N HIS A 17 4.09 -4.63 -11.90
CA HIS A 17 3.79 -4.95 -10.51
C HIS A 17 4.57 -4.01 -9.58
N VAL A 18 3.88 -3.05 -8.95
CA VAL A 18 4.54 -2.01 -8.12
C VAL A 18 4.95 -2.48 -6.74
N MET A 19 4.89 -3.78 -6.49
CA MET A 19 5.30 -4.40 -5.23
C MET A 19 4.64 -3.72 -4.01
N SER A 20 5.42 -3.44 -2.97
CA SER A 20 4.93 -2.84 -1.72
C SER A 20 4.46 -1.39 -1.84
N ALA A 21 4.67 -0.71 -2.96
CA ALA A 21 4.02 0.58 -3.19
C ALA A 21 2.48 0.48 -3.19
N THR A 22 1.93 -0.72 -3.46
CA THR A 22 0.50 -1.06 -3.28
C THR A 22 -0.01 -0.65 -1.90
N LYS A 23 0.80 -0.83 -0.84
CA LYS A 23 0.44 -0.50 0.55
C LYS A 23 0.01 0.97 0.70
N SER A 24 0.76 1.86 0.08
CA SER A 24 0.50 3.30 0.16
C SER A 24 -0.78 3.69 -0.58
N ILE A 25 -1.10 2.97 -1.66
CA ILE A 25 -2.38 3.15 -2.36
C ILE A 25 -3.54 2.64 -1.48
N VAL A 26 -3.35 1.53 -0.76
CA VAL A 26 -4.36 1.05 0.20
C VAL A 26 -4.59 2.05 1.33
N ALA A 27 -3.56 2.77 1.79
CA ALA A 27 -3.75 3.85 2.76
C ALA A 27 -4.67 4.96 2.23
N LEU A 28 -4.53 5.35 0.96
CA LEU A 28 -5.45 6.30 0.32
C LEU A 28 -6.89 5.75 0.29
N LEU A 29 -7.07 4.45 -0.03
CA LEU A 29 -8.38 3.82 -0.04
C LEU A 29 -9.02 3.76 1.35
N VAL A 30 -8.24 3.56 2.42
CA VAL A 30 -8.74 3.65 3.80
C VAL A 30 -9.24 5.07 4.09
N GLY A 31 -8.49 6.10 3.69
CA GLY A 31 -8.93 7.50 3.84
C GLY A 31 -10.23 7.78 3.10
N ILE A 32 -10.34 7.31 1.87
CA ILE A 32 -11.57 7.44 1.08
C ILE A 32 -12.74 6.69 1.76
N ALA A 33 -12.48 5.51 2.35
CA ALA A 33 -13.50 4.77 3.09
C ALA A 33 -13.99 5.52 4.34
N LEU A 34 -13.08 6.23 5.04
CA LEU A 34 -13.44 7.15 6.13
C LEU A 34 -14.27 8.34 5.61
N ASP A 35 -13.81 9.03 4.58
CA ASP A 35 -14.50 10.18 3.98
C ASP A 35 -15.90 9.84 3.48
N LYS A 36 -16.13 8.58 3.08
CA LYS A 36 -17.42 8.06 2.62
C LYS A 36 -18.29 7.47 3.73
N GLY A 37 -17.78 7.40 4.97
CA GLY A 37 -18.50 6.83 6.11
C GLY A 37 -18.63 5.31 6.10
N PHE A 38 -17.83 4.60 5.29
CA PHE A 38 -17.75 3.13 5.33
C PHE A 38 -16.96 2.62 6.55
N ILE A 39 -16.03 3.44 7.03
CA ILE A 39 -15.27 3.25 8.26
C ILE A 39 -15.49 4.49 9.09
N GLU A 40 -15.79 4.33 10.39
CA GLU A 40 -16.08 5.46 11.28
C GLU A 40 -14.78 6.18 11.69
N ASN A 41 -13.79 5.41 12.15
CA ASN A 41 -12.47 5.91 12.51
C ASN A 41 -11.44 4.78 12.52
N ILE A 42 -10.14 5.12 12.55
CA ILE A 42 -9.06 4.13 12.52
C ILE A 42 -8.73 3.49 13.87
N ASP A 43 -9.30 3.99 14.95
CA ASP A 43 -9.15 3.40 16.28
C ASP A 43 -10.21 2.30 16.55
N GLN A 44 -11.12 2.04 15.59
CA GLN A 44 -12.04 0.92 15.63
C GLN A 44 -11.28 -0.42 15.68
N PRO A 45 -11.66 -1.33 16.58
CA PRO A 45 -11.12 -2.69 16.61
C PRO A 45 -11.36 -3.41 15.29
N VAL A 46 -10.35 -4.10 14.79
CA VAL A 46 -10.44 -4.87 13.55
C VAL A 46 -11.57 -5.90 13.59
N LEU A 47 -11.80 -6.50 14.74
CA LEU A 47 -12.84 -7.52 14.90
C LEU A 47 -14.27 -7.00 14.82
N ASP A 48 -14.51 -5.71 15.00
CA ASP A 48 -15.85 -5.12 14.82
C ASP A 48 -16.35 -5.28 13.37
N PHE A 49 -15.42 -5.39 12.41
CA PHE A 49 -15.72 -5.65 11.01
C PHE A 49 -15.96 -7.13 10.69
N PHE A 50 -15.62 -8.04 11.60
CA PHE A 50 -15.71 -9.49 11.41
C PHE A 50 -16.41 -10.16 12.59
N PRO A 51 -17.69 -9.83 12.87
CA PRO A 51 -18.43 -10.36 14.03
C PRO A 51 -18.61 -11.89 13.99
N GLU A 52 -18.53 -12.49 12.80
CA GLU A 52 -18.58 -13.94 12.59
C GLU A 52 -17.26 -14.65 12.94
N TYR A 53 -16.12 -13.91 13.05
CA TYR A 53 -14.83 -14.50 13.32
C TYR A 53 -14.74 -15.09 14.72
N LYS A 54 -14.38 -16.37 14.82
CA LYS A 54 -14.26 -17.07 16.10
C LYS A 54 -12.85 -16.94 16.65
N ILE A 55 -12.71 -16.15 17.71
CA ILE A 55 -11.44 -15.96 18.40
C ILE A 55 -10.96 -17.29 19.00
N LYS A 56 -9.71 -17.67 18.73
CA LYS A 56 -9.09 -18.88 19.28
C LYS A 56 -8.99 -18.77 20.81
N ARG A 57 -9.27 -19.88 21.51
CA ARG A 57 -9.25 -19.93 23.00
C ARG A 57 -7.93 -19.38 23.55
N GLY A 58 -8.02 -18.44 24.48
CA GLY A 58 -6.87 -17.80 25.13
C GLY A 58 -6.26 -16.64 24.38
N GLU A 59 -6.71 -16.33 23.16
CA GLU A 59 -6.31 -15.14 22.42
C GLU A 59 -7.15 -13.92 22.89
N LYS A 60 -6.48 -12.91 23.43
CA LYS A 60 -7.13 -11.69 23.91
C LYS A 60 -6.64 -10.45 23.19
N THR A 61 -5.42 -10.50 22.68
CA THR A 61 -4.75 -9.33 22.08
C THR A 61 -5.42 -8.87 20.79
N ILE A 62 -5.91 -9.81 19.97
CA ILE A 62 -6.60 -9.49 18.72
C ILE A 62 -7.79 -8.54 18.92
N GLN A 63 -8.47 -8.61 20.09
CA GLN A 63 -9.61 -7.75 20.41
C GLN A 63 -9.23 -6.28 20.57
N GLN A 64 -7.95 -5.99 20.78
CA GLN A 64 -7.42 -4.64 20.98
C GLN A 64 -6.75 -4.09 19.72
N VAL A 65 -6.59 -4.91 18.68
CA VAL A 65 -5.94 -4.48 17.44
C VAL A 65 -6.91 -3.64 16.62
N THR A 66 -6.50 -2.43 16.27
CA THR A 66 -7.30 -1.47 15.50
C THR A 66 -6.77 -1.34 14.07
N ILE A 67 -7.55 -0.68 13.20
CA ILE A 67 -7.10 -0.30 11.85
C ILE A 67 -5.78 0.47 11.92
N LYS A 68 -5.63 1.38 12.89
CA LYS A 68 -4.41 2.16 13.09
C LYS A 68 -3.18 1.30 13.32
N HIS A 69 -3.27 0.22 14.08
CA HIS A 69 -2.15 -0.69 14.30
C HIS A 69 -1.70 -1.36 12.97
N LEU A 70 -2.63 -1.67 12.07
CA LEU A 70 -2.30 -2.20 10.74
C LEU A 70 -1.64 -1.12 9.87
N LEU A 71 -2.19 0.09 9.84
CA LEU A 71 -1.66 1.21 9.06
C LEU A 71 -0.26 1.64 9.50
N THR A 72 0.04 1.59 10.79
CA THR A 72 1.35 1.98 11.35
C THR A 72 2.35 0.84 11.42
N MET A 73 1.99 -0.38 10.97
CA MET A 73 2.83 -1.58 11.10
C MET A 73 3.22 -1.91 12.56
N THR A 74 2.33 -1.60 13.51
CA THR A 74 2.54 -1.91 14.94
C THR A 74 1.62 -3.01 15.46
N ALA A 75 0.85 -3.63 14.57
CA ALA A 75 0.01 -4.77 14.92
C ALA A 75 0.87 -5.97 15.32
N PRO A 76 0.53 -6.67 16.42
CA PRO A 76 1.24 -7.88 16.82
C PRO A 76 0.81 -9.06 15.96
N TYR A 77 1.78 -9.89 15.59
CA TYR A 77 1.55 -11.11 14.82
C TYR A 77 2.18 -12.32 15.49
N LYS A 78 1.52 -13.48 15.39
CA LYS A 78 1.95 -14.78 15.96
C LYS A 78 3.09 -15.44 15.19
N TYR A 79 3.65 -14.79 14.17
CA TYR A 79 4.75 -15.31 13.35
C TYR A 79 6.00 -14.44 13.47
N LYS A 80 7.15 -15.08 13.28
CA LYS A 80 8.43 -14.38 13.09
C LYS A 80 8.65 -14.02 11.62
N TYR A 81 8.32 -14.95 10.72
CA TYR A 81 8.39 -14.80 9.26
C TYR A 81 7.00 -14.92 8.66
N GLU A 82 6.75 -14.20 7.58
CA GLU A 82 5.47 -14.18 6.88
C GLU A 82 5.00 -15.61 6.52
N PRO A 83 3.81 -16.03 6.92
CA PRO A 83 3.30 -17.38 6.69
C PRO A 83 2.68 -17.54 5.29
N TRP A 84 3.44 -17.23 4.25
CA TRP A 84 3.00 -17.19 2.84
C TRP A 84 2.19 -18.42 2.44
N THR A 85 2.75 -19.62 2.63
CA THR A 85 2.08 -20.86 2.23
C THR A 85 0.72 -21.00 2.90
N LYS A 86 0.62 -20.70 4.20
CA LYS A 86 -0.63 -20.90 4.94
C LYS A 86 -1.72 -19.92 4.53
N ILE A 87 -1.37 -18.66 4.31
CA ILE A 87 -2.35 -17.64 3.90
C ILE A 87 -2.71 -17.84 2.44
N CYS A 88 -1.72 -17.94 1.55
CA CYS A 88 -1.98 -18.04 0.11
C CYS A 88 -2.57 -19.37 -0.36
N SER A 89 -2.59 -20.41 0.50
CA SER A 89 -3.30 -21.67 0.22
C SER A 89 -4.70 -21.73 0.82
N SER A 90 -5.16 -20.69 1.50
CA SER A 90 -6.53 -20.62 2.04
C SER A 90 -7.49 -19.99 1.02
N ASP A 91 -8.78 -20.29 1.18
CA ASP A 91 -9.83 -19.72 0.33
C ASP A 91 -10.08 -18.24 0.62
N ASP A 92 -9.93 -17.81 1.87
CA ASP A 92 -10.11 -16.44 2.35
C ASP A 92 -8.84 -15.97 3.06
N TRP A 93 -8.08 -15.10 2.39
CA TRP A 93 -6.81 -14.59 2.95
C TRP A 93 -7.04 -13.56 4.05
N THR A 94 -8.18 -12.88 4.06
CA THR A 94 -8.54 -11.94 5.14
C THR A 94 -8.74 -12.68 6.45
N ILE A 95 -9.54 -13.73 6.44
CA ILE A 95 -9.77 -14.58 7.62
C ILE A 95 -8.49 -15.30 8.04
N SER A 96 -7.72 -15.80 7.06
CA SER A 96 -6.44 -16.45 7.34
C SER A 96 -5.44 -15.47 7.97
N ALA A 97 -5.42 -14.19 7.56
CA ALA A 97 -4.58 -13.15 8.18
C ALA A 97 -5.01 -12.83 9.61
N LEU A 98 -6.32 -12.80 9.90
CA LEU A 98 -6.85 -12.65 11.27
C LEU A 98 -6.36 -13.76 12.20
N ASP A 99 -6.22 -14.98 11.69
CA ASP A 99 -5.71 -16.13 12.46
C ASP A 99 -4.29 -15.91 13.01
N PHE A 100 -3.51 -15.09 12.33
CA PHE A 100 -2.15 -14.75 12.73
C PHE A 100 -2.05 -13.43 13.50
N LEU A 101 -3.11 -12.66 13.59
CA LEU A 101 -3.14 -11.40 14.33
C LEU A 101 -3.22 -11.67 15.85
N GLY A 102 -2.58 -10.81 16.66
CA GLY A 102 -2.56 -10.92 18.11
C GLY A 102 -1.34 -11.69 18.65
N GLY A 103 -1.50 -12.34 19.77
CA GLY A 103 -0.47 -13.15 20.42
C GLY A 103 -0.27 -12.79 21.91
N ARG A 104 0.50 -13.64 22.61
CA ARG A 104 0.66 -13.57 24.08
C ARG A 104 1.37 -12.32 24.61
N LYS A 105 2.11 -11.60 23.75
CA LYS A 105 2.90 -10.42 24.15
C LYS A 105 2.04 -9.15 24.29
N GLY A 106 0.79 -9.18 23.87
CA GLY A 106 -0.07 -7.99 23.84
C GLY A 106 0.32 -6.99 22.76
N LEU A 107 -0.21 -5.78 22.86
CA LEU A 107 0.18 -4.64 22.04
C LEU A 107 1.49 -4.08 22.55
N THR A 108 2.58 -4.30 21.82
CA THR A 108 3.92 -3.82 22.22
C THR A 108 4.25 -2.44 21.65
N GLY A 109 3.49 -1.97 20.67
CA GLY A 109 3.79 -0.75 19.91
C GLY A 109 5.05 -0.86 19.03
N GLN A 110 5.68 -2.04 18.94
CA GLN A 110 6.88 -2.24 18.13
C GLN A 110 6.53 -2.33 16.64
N PHE A 111 7.33 -1.69 15.82
CA PHE A 111 7.23 -1.79 14.38
C PHE A 111 7.52 -3.22 13.91
N LYS A 112 6.61 -3.75 13.13
CA LYS A 112 6.76 -5.05 12.47
C LYS A 112 6.15 -4.97 11.08
N TYR A 113 7.00 -4.72 10.10
CA TYR A 113 6.57 -4.68 8.72
C TYR A 113 5.91 -6.01 8.32
N SER A 114 4.69 -5.94 7.83
CA SER A 114 3.92 -7.11 7.43
C SER A 114 3.22 -6.88 6.10
N THR A 115 3.44 -7.80 5.17
CA THR A 115 2.80 -7.78 3.85
C THR A 115 1.45 -8.51 3.87
N LEU A 116 1.41 -9.68 4.51
CA LEU A 116 0.21 -10.50 4.56
C LEU A 116 -0.78 -10.02 5.63
N GLY A 117 -0.27 -9.57 6.79
CA GLY A 117 -1.13 -9.13 7.88
C GLY A 117 -2.00 -7.91 7.56
N ILE A 118 -1.53 -7.01 6.71
CA ILE A 118 -2.31 -5.84 6.30
C ILE A 118 -3.40 -6.16 5.24
N HIS A 119 -3.44 -7.39 4.71
CA HIS A 119 -4.52 -7.79 3.80
C HIS A 119 -5.91 -7.61 4.42
N ILE A 120 -5.99 -7.65 5.75
CA ILE A 120 -7.20 -7.35 6.51
C ILE A 120 -7.79 -5.97 6.13
N LEU A 121 -6.97 -4.97 5.77
CA LEU A 121 -7.45 -3.63 5.39
C LEU A 121 -8.31 -3.66 4.12
N THR A 122 -7.86 -4.39 3.09
CA THR A 122 -8.63 -4.53 1.85
C THR A 122 -9.88 -5.39 2.05
N GLY A 123 -9.81 -6.38 2.95
CA GLY A 123 -10.96 -7.14 3.42
C GLY A 123 -12.02 -6.24 4.10
N ILE A 124 -11.60 -5.35 5.00
CA ILE A 124 -12.48 -4.37 5.66
C ILE A 124 -13.14 -3.45 4.63
N ILE A 125 -12.35 -2.87 3.70
CA ILE A 125 -12.88 -1.98 2.66
C ILE A 125 -13.93 -2.72 1.82
N SER A 126 -13.63 -3.93 1.35
CA SER A 126 -14.57 -4.72 0.54
C SER A 126 -15.84 -5.04 1.29
N LYS A 127 -15.73 -5.46 2.55
CA LYS A 127 -16.87 -5.82 3.39
C LYS A 127 -17.75 -4.63 3.71
N MET A 128 -17.19 -3.52 4.12
CA MET A 128 -17.94 -2.34 4.55
C MET A 128 -18.54 -1.56 3.39
N SER A 129 -17.88 -1.52 2.24
CA SER A 129 -18.41 -0.87 1.05
C SER A 129 -19.41 -1.73 0.26
N GLY A 130 -19.41 -3.04 0.49
CA GLY A 130 -20.23 -4.01 -0.25
C GLY A 130 -19.78 -4.28 -1.69
N ILE A 131 -18.58 -3.78 -2.07
CA ILE A 131 -18.00 -4.01 -3.41
C ILE A 131 -16.54 -4.46 -3.26
N LYS A 132 -16.01 -5.16 -4.27
CA LYS A 132 -14.61 -5.60 -4.24
C LYS A 132 -13.67 -4.38 -4.20
N VAL A 133 -12.54 -4.51 -3.48
CA VAL A 133 -11.62 -3.37 -3.31
C VAL A 133 -11.09 -2.82 -4.65
N VAL A 134 -10.96 -3.64 -5.68
CA VAL A 134 -10.57 -3.17 -7.02
C VAL A 134 -11.63 -2.24 -7.62
N ASP A 135 -12.91 -2.59 -7.47
CA ASP A 135 -14.02 -1.73 -7.94
C ASP A 135 -14.16 -0.48 -7.09
N PHE A 136 -13.89 -0.59 -5.77
CA PHE A 136 -13.80 0.56 -4.88
C PHE A 136 -12.68 1.51 -5.31
N ALA A 137 -11.49 0.98 -5.58
CA ALA A 137 -10.36 1.76 -6.05
C ALA A 137 -10.64 2.43 -7.40
N ASN A 138 -11.19 1.70 -8.36
CA ASN A 138 -11.58 2.25 -9.66
C ASN A 138 -12.54 3.42 -9.48
N LYS A 139 -13.65 3.20 -8.76
CA LYS A 139 -14.72 4.17 -8.61
C LYS A 139 -14.31 5.45 -7.87
N TYR A 140 -13.52 5.31 -6.83
CA TYR A 140 -13.28 6.41 -5.88
C TYR A 140 -11.89 7.02 -5.94
N LEU A 141 -10.92 6.33 -6.56
CA LEU A 141 -9.53 6.81 -6.67
C LEU A 141 -9.03 6.83 -8.10
N LEU A 142 -8.96 5.67 -8.78
CA LEU A 142 -8.18 5.50 -10.01
C LEU A 142 -8.82 6.24 -11.20
N GLU A 143 -10.06 5.92 -11.57
CA GLU A 143 -10.76 6.58 -12.67
C GLU A 143 -10.93 8.09 -12.43
N PRO A 144 -11.29 8.56 -11.21
CA PRO A 144 -11.35 10.00 -10.92
C PRO A 144 -10.07 10.78 -11.17
N ILE A 145 -8.89 10.17 -11.06
CA ILE A 145 -7.60 10.82 -11.38
C ILE A 145 -7.06 10.44 -12.76
N GLY A 146 -7.89 9.83 -13.60
CA GLY A 146 -7.55 9.47 -14.98
C GLY A 146 -6.59 8.28 -15.10
N VAL A 147 -6.58 7.37 -14.14
CA VAL A 147 -5.96 6.04 -14.23
C VAL A 147 -6.97 5.07 -14.81
N GLU A 148 -6.57 4.25 -15.77
CA GLU A 148 -7.45 3.28 -16.39
C GLU A 148 -7.98 2.24 -15.39
N LYS A 149 -9.17 1.74 -15.68
CA LYS A 149 -9.85 0.74 -14.86
C LYS A 149 -8.98 -0.53 -14.71
N HIS A 150 -8.87 -0.99 -13.46
CA HIS A 150 -8.21 -2.24 -13.10
C HIS A 150 -9.23 -3.37 -12.91
N ILE A 151 -8.78 -4.60 -13.13
CA ILE A 151 -9.55 -5.82 -12.86
C ILE A 151 -8.78 -6.71 -11.90
N ASN A 152 -9.50 -7.57 -11.19
CA ASN A 152 -8.89 -8.61 -10.37
C ASN A 152 -8.13 -9.63 -11.23
N TYR A 153 -6.99 -10.08 -10.71
CA TYR A 153 -6.23 -11.19 -11.25
C TYR A 153 -5.99 -12.22 -10.14
N LEU A 154 -6.52 -13.40 -10.31
CA LEU A 154 -6.28 -14.56 -9.44
C LEU A 154 -5.28 -15.49 -10.12
N ALA A 155 -4.20 -15.86 -9.41
CA ALA A 155 -3.35 -16.96 -9.81
C ALA A 155 -3.92 -18.25 -9.25
N GLU A 156 -4.14 -19.24 -10.11
CA GLU A 156 -4.70 -20.54 -9.74
C GLU A 156 -3.64 -21.47 -9.14
N THR A 157 -2.37 -21.21 -9.44
CA THR A 157 -1.23 -22.02 -8.99
C THR A 157 -0.13 -21.18 -8.34
N ALA A 158 0.70 -21.83 -7.51
CA ALA A 158 1.88 -21.19 -6.94
C ALA A 158 2.90 -20.76 -8.01
N GLU A 159 2.95 -21.45 -9.15
CA GLU A 159 3.81 -21.10 -10.28
C GLU A 159 3.33 -19.82 -10.96
N GLU A 160 2.04 -19.68 -11.19
CA GLU A 160 1.43 -18.46 -11.72
C GLU A 160 1.65 -17.28 -10.79
N HIS A 161 1.46 -17.46 -9.48
CA HIS A 161 1.75 -16.44 -8.47
C HIS A 161 3.21 -16.01 -8.52
N LYS A 162 4.13 -16.97 -8.61
CA LYS A 162 5.56 -16.69 -8.76
C LYS A 162 5.83 -15.95 -10.07
N HIS A 163 5.27 -16.43 -11.19
CA HIS A 163 5.43 -15.80 -12.51
C HIS A 163 4.90 -14.36 -12.49
N PHE A 164 3.71 -14.13 -11.94
CA PHE A 164 3.18 -12.78 -11.76
C PHE A 164 4.17 -11.85 -11.05
N THR A 165 4.81 -12.34 -10.00
CA THR A 165 5.72 -11.55 -9.17
C THR A 165 7.03 -11.22 -9.88
N ILE A 166 7.63 -12.17 -10.59
CA ILE A 166 9.00 -12.05 -11.12
C ILE A 166 9.10 -11.80 -12.62
N SER A 167 8.00 -11.88 -13.37
CA SER A 167 7.98 -11.62 -14.82
C SER A 167 8.41 -10.19 -15.12
N LYS A 168 9.23 -10.07 -16.16
CA LYS A 168 9.71 -8.78 -16.68
C LYS A 168 8.86 -8.23 -17.82
N GLU A 169 7.76 -8.87 -18.13
CA GLU A 169 6.84 -8.40 -19.16
C GLU A 169 5.91 -7.32 -18.61
N PRO A 170 5.53 -6.32 -19.42
CA PRO A 170 4.46 -5.40 -19.07
C PRO A 170 3.19 -6.17 -18.71
N LYS A 171 2.51 -5.71 -17.69
CA LYS A 171 1.24 -6.30 -17.25
C LYS A 171 0.08 -5.48 -17.79
N LYS A 172 -1.11 -6.05 -17.72
CA LYS A 172 -2.35 -5.30 -17.92
C LYS A 172 -2.70 -4.50 -16.65
N ASN A 173 -3.74 -3.70 -16.70
CA ASN A 173 -4.30 -3.01 -15.53
C ASN A 173 -5.00 -4.01 -14.62
N ILE A 174 -4.22 -4.70 -13.81
CA ILE A 174 -4.68 -5.77 -12.93
C ILE A 174 -4.25 -5.52 -11.48
N TRP A 175 -5.03 -6.08 -10.57
CA TRP A 175 -4.72 -6.17 -9.15
C TRP A 175 -4.82 -7.64 -8.72
N PHE A 176 -3.71 -8.17 -8.22
CA PHE A 176 -3.68 -9.54 -7.70
C PHE A 176 -4.63 -9.68 -6.52
N CYS A 177 -5.49 -10.69 -6.55
CA CYS A 177 -6.49 -10.92 -5.52
C CYS A 177 -6.40 -12.32 -4.92
N ASP A 178 -7.04 -12.51 -3.78
CA ASP A 178 -7.30 -13.81 -3.18
C ASP A 178 -8.46 -14.53 -3.89
N PRO A 179 -8.76 -15.81 -3.56
CA PRO A 179 -9.87 -16.56 -4.13
C PRO A 179 -11.25 -15.91 -3.93
N GLU A 180 -11.44 -15.14 -2.84
CA GLU A 180 -12.65 -14.36 -2.61
C GLU A 180 -12.72 -13.09 -3.48
N GLY A 181 -11.70 -12.83 -4.29
CA GLY A 181 -11.58 -11.65 -5.14
C GLY A 181 -11.27 -10.36 -4.39
N VAL A 182 -10.69 -10.46 -3.22
CA VAL A 182 -10.19 -9.31 -2.45
C VAL A 182 -8.77 -8.99 -2.92
N GLY A 183 -8.56 -7.81 -3.49
CA GLY A 183 -7.24 -7.35 -3.93
C GLY A 183 -6.25 -7.29 -2.76
N THR A 184 -5.01 -7.75 -2.99
CA THR A 184 -4.00 -7.83 -1.95
C THR A 184 -3.55 -6.45 -1.47
N ALA A 185 -3.48 -6.23 -0.16
CA ALA A 185 -3.09 -4.93 0.39
C ALA A 185 -1.58 -4.68 0.32
N GLY A 186 -0.79 -5.74 0.45
CA GLY A 186 0.65 -5.63 0.63
C GLY A 186 1.47 -5.59 -0.65
N TYR A 187 0.87 -5.96 -1.80
CA TYR A 187 1.49 -6.07 -3.12
C TYR A 187 0.39 -6.29 -4.17
N GLY A 188 0.75 -6.54 -5.41
CA GLY A 188 -0.19 -7.08 -6.40
C GLY A 188 -0.86 -6.06 -7.31
N LEU A 189 -0.84 -4.78 -6.99
CA LEU A 189 -1.32 -3.73 -7.89
C LEU A 189 -0.31 -3.52 -9.03
N CYS A 190 -0.79 -3.39 -10.25
CA CYS A 190 0.02 -3.08 -11.41
C CYS A 190 -0.29 -1.67 -11.88
N LEU A 191 0.73 -0.81 -11.94
CA LEU A 191 0.62 0.59 -12.36
C LEU A 191 1.74 0.94 -13.33
N SER A 192 1.50 1.90 -14.19
CA SER A 192 2.55 2.54 -14.99
C SER A 192 3.25 3.66 -14.19
N ALA A 193 4.39 4.12 -14.68
CA ALA A 193 5.06 5.30 -14.10
C ALA A 193 4.15 6.53 -14.16
N THR A 194 3.40 6.69 -15.25
CA THR A 194 2.41 7.76 -15.41
C THR A 194 1.30 7.68 -14.37
N ASP A 195 0.78 6.48 -14.07
CA ASP A 195 -0.26 6.31 -13.05
C ASP A 195 0.28 6.59 -11.64
N MET A 196 1.49 6.12 -11.34
CA MET A 196 2.16 6.42 -10.07
C MET A 196 2.41 7.93 -9.90
N ALA A 197 2.76 8.64 -10.98
CA ALA A 197 2.92 10.09 -10.96
C ALA A 197 1.59 10.81 -10.66
N LYS A 198 0.46 10.36 -11.24
CA LYS A 198 -0.88 10.89 -10.93
C LYS A 198 -1.25 10.71 -9.45
N ILE A 199 -0.92 9.54 -8.88
CA ILE A 199 -1.16 9.26 -7.45
C ILE A 199 -0.28 10.18 -6.58
N GLY A 200 1.00 10.33 -6.93
CA GLY A 200 1.90 11.25 -6.24
C GLY A 200 1.42 12.71 -6.32
N GLN A 201 0.94 13.13 -7.51
CA GLN A 201 0.38 14.46 -7.71
C GLN A 201 -0.87 14.67 -6.85
N LEU A 202 -1.78 13.70 -6.77
CA LEU A 202 -2.94 13.77 -5.88
C LEU A 202 -2.51 13.99 -4.43
N CYS A 203 -1.46 13.30 -3.96
CA CYS A 203 -0.94 13.49 -2.61
C CYS A 203 -0.33 14.90 -2.43
N LEU A 204 0.45 15.38 -3.41
CA LEU A 204 1.04 16.71 -3.42
C LEU A 204 -0.03 17.80 -3.36
N ASP A 205 -1.12 17.63 -4.11
CA ASP A 205 -2.27 18.53 -4.19
C ASP A 205 -3.28 18.30 -3.04
N LYS A 206 -2.83 17.68 -1.94
CA LYS A 206 -3.63 17.45 -0.73
C LYS A 206 -4.98 16.77 -1.01
N GLY A 207 -4.95 15.80 -1.92
CA GLY A 207 -6.12 14.98 -2.26
C GLY A 207 -7.08 15.61 -3.26
N VAL A 208 -6.74 16.75 -3.88
CA VAL A 208 -7.56 17.41 -4.89
C VAL A 208 -7.10 17.01 -6.29
N HIS A 209 -8.04 16.71 -7.17
CA HIS A 209 -7.78 16.51 -8.60
C HIS A 209 -8.86 17.24 -9.43
N ASN A 210 -8.44 18.11 -10.36
CA ASN A 210 -9.35 18.91 -11.21
C ASN A 210 -10.43 19.63 -10.41
N GLY A 211 -10.06 20.24 -9.27
CA GLY A 211 -10.97 20.98 -8.38
C GLY A 211 -11.90 20.11 -7.55
N LYS A 212 -11.78 18.79 -7.60
CA LYS A 212 -12.60 17.85 -6.81
C LYS A 212 -11.76 17.19 -5.74
N GLN A 213 -12.25 17.19 -4.49
CA GLN A 213 -11.63 16.42 -3.39
C GLN A 213 -11.89 14.93 -3.60
N ILE A 214 -10.83 14.15 -3.79
CA ILE A 214 -10.86 12.70 -3.97
C ILE A 214 -10.68 11.99 -2.63
N VAL A 215 -9.75 12.49 -1.82
CA VAL A 215 -9.50 12.09 -0.44
C VAL A 215 -9.22 13.33 0.41
N SER A 216 -9.69 13.38 1.65
CA SER A 216 -9.55 14.58 2.50
C SER A 216 -8.09 15.00 2.69
N SER A 217 -7.88 16.31 2.77
CA SER A 217 -6.55 16.89 3.03
C SER A 217 -6.03 16.47 4.41
N GLU A 218 -6.90 16.38 5.38
CA GLU A 218 -6.62 15.92 6.74
C GLU A 218 -6.08 14.48 6.73
N TRP A 219 -6.63 13.61 5.89
CA TRP A 219 -6.12 12.26 5.76
C TRP A 219 -4.75 12.21 5.10
N ILE A 220 -4.53 12.99 4.04
CA ILE A 220 -3.19 13.10 3.42
C ILE A 220 -2.16 13.53 4.45
N GLU A 221 -2.46 14.54 5.26
CA GLU A 221 -1.56 15.01 6.32
C GLU A 221 -1.31 13.92 7.38
N GLN A 222 -2.35 13.25 7.86
CA GLN A 222 -2.22 12.19 8.86
C GLN A 222 -1.42 11.00 8.36
N MET A 223 -1.68 10.52 7.12
CA MET A 223 -1.00 9.34 6.59
C MET A 223 0.48 9.58 6.29
N THR A 224 0.87 10.84 6.03
CA THR A 224 2.25 11.22 5.73
C THR A 224 2.99 11.83 6.93
N LYS A 225 2.39 11.80 8.12
CA LYS A 225 3.02 12.17 9.37
C LYS A 225 3.77 11.00 9.98
N THR A 226 4.90 11.27 10.65
CA THR A 226 5.65 10.26 11.38
C THR A 226 4.82 9.66 12.52
N ASN A 227 4.61 8.36 12.46
CA ASN A 227 4.01 7.56 13.53
C ASN A 227 5.03 6.63 14.20
N TYR A 228 6.06 6.21 13.45
CA TYR A 228 7.11 5.34 13.97
C TYR A 228 8.45 5.72 13.35
N LYS A 229 9.51 5.76 14.17
CA LYS A 229 10.90 5.94 13.70
C LYS A 229 11.53 4.57 13.49
N CYS A 230 11.75 4.21 12.24
CA CYS A 230 12.40 2.95 11.89
C CYS A 230 13.92 3.09 12.07
N GLY A 231 14.59 2.03 12.48
CA GLY A 231 16.03 2.04 12.71
C GLY A 231 16.87 1.97 11.43
N GLU A 232 18.17 1.73 11.60
CA GLU A 232 19.15 1.67 10.52
C GLU A 232 18.81 0.64 9.44
N GLU A 233 18.12 -0.44 9.79
CA GLU A 233 17.69 -1.47 8.84
C GLU A 233 16.73 -0.89 7.76
N PHE A 234 16.06 0.22 8.06
CA PHE A 234 15.22 0.99 7.13
C PHE A 234 15.81 2.37 6.84
N ARG A 235 17.15 2.50 6.89
CA ARG A 235 17.90 3.73 6.54
C ARG A 235 17.49 4.94 7.37
N ASN A 236 17.06 4.71 8.61
CA ASN A 236 16.54 5.72 9.54
C ASN A 236 15.32 6.51 9.03
N MET A 237 14.63 6.01 7.99
CA MET A 237 13.35 6.57 7.60
C MET A 237 12.32 6.39 8.71
N SER A 238 11.33 7.24 8.75
CA SER A 238 10.15 7.08 9.60
C SER A 238 9.00 6.46 8.79
N TYR A 239 7.94 6.04 9.48
CA TYR A 239 6.77 5.42 8.88
C TYR A 239 5.49 6.13 9.31
N GLY A 240 4.64 6.46 8.36
CA GLY A 240 3.31 7.01 8.56
C GLY A 240 2.24 5.92 8.49
N TYR A 241 1.12 6.17 7.80
CA TYR A 241 0.13 5.16 7.50
C TYR A 241 0.46 4.54 6.14
N LEU A 242 1.23 3.46 6.14
CA LEU A 242 1.71 2.72 4.96
C LEU A 242 2.53 3.58 3.96
N TRP A 243 3.03 4.72 4.40
CA TRP A 243 3.95 5.58 3.68
C TRP A 243 5.27 5.70 4.43
N TRP A 244 6.37 5.72 3.70
CA TRP A 244 7.70 6.00 4.23
C TRP A 244 7.91 7.51 4.32
N ILE A 245 8.38 7.99 5.45
CA ILE A 245 8.74 9.39 5.66
C ILE A 245 10.25 9.47 5.50
N VAL A 246 10.66 10.06 4.39
CA VAL A 246 12.06 10.13 3.96
C VAL A 246 12.81 11.25 4.68
N ASP A 247 12.15 12.41 4.80
CA ASP A 247 12.66 13.57 5.55
C ASP A 247 11.50 14.23 6.29
N GLU A 248 11.52 14.12 7.62
CA GLU A 248 10.47 14.64 8.49
C GLU A 248 10.44 16.17 8.49
N ASN A 249 11.60 16.82 8.41
CA ASN A 249 11.71 18.28 8.47
C ASN A 249 11.21 18.97 7.19
N LYS A 250 11.44 18.33 6.06
CA LYS A 250 10.99 18.81 4.74
C LYS A 250 9.65 18.21 4.31
N HIS A 251 9.06 17.37 5.16
CA HIS A 251 7.84 16.62 4.85
C HIS A 251 7.95 15.84 3.52
N ILE A 252 9.10 15.19 3.29
CA ILE A 252 9.30 14.34 2.12
C ILE A 252 8.85 12.93 2.46
N TYR A 253 7.99 12.36 1.64
CA TYR A 253 7.46 11.02 1.83
C TYR A 253 7.42 10.21 0.54
N SER A 254 7.34 8.89 0.67
CA SER A 254 7.42 8.00 -0.48
C SER A 254 6.62 6.72 -0.29
N ALA A 255 5.95 6.28 -1.36
CA ALA A 255 5.55 4.89 -1.53
C ALA A 255 6.75 4.12 -2.08
N ILE A 256 7.15 3.04 -1.43
CA ILE A 256 8.32 2.24 -1.83
C ILE A 256 7.89 0.81 -2.09
N GLY A 257 8.17 0.33 -3.29
CA GLY A 257 8.03 -1.06 -3.67
C GLY A 257 9.39 -1.69 -3.97
N ASN A 258 9.57 -2.93 -3.56
CA ASN A 258 10.77 -3.70 -3.85
C ASN A 258 11.12 -3.61 -5.35
N SER A 259 12.37 -3.78 -5.70
CA SER A 259 12.92 -3.59 -7.05
C SER A 259 13.07 -2.12 -7.47
N GLY A 260 12.78 -1.17 -6.59
CA GLY A 260 12.94 0.25 -6.80
C GLY A 260 11.72 0.93 -7.45
N ASN A 261 10.53 0.38 -7.24
CA ASN A 261 9.29 1.08 -7.56
C ASN A 261 9.07 2.20 -6.53
N VAL A 262 8.89 3.42 -6.97
CA VAL A 262 8.85 4.60 -6.08
C VAL A 262 7.82 5.62 -6.55
N ILE A 263 7.02 6.12 -5.61
CA ILE A 263 6.36 7.42 -5.71
C ILE A 263 7.01 8.30 -4.65
N TYR A 264 7.80 9.26 -5.06
CA TYR A 264 8.47 10.22 -4.18
C TYR A 264 7.76 11.56 -4.28
N VAL A 265 7.41 12.13 -3.14
CA VAL A 265 6.70 13.41 -3.06
C VAL A 265 7.48 14.36 -2.16
N ASN A 266 7.86 15.51 -2.72
CA ASN A 266 8.52 16.60 -1.99
C ASN A 266 7.66 17.87 -2.10
N PRO A 267 6.79 18.14 -1.11
CA PRO A 267 5.95 19.33 -1.11
C PRO A 267 6.72 20.64 -1.06
N SER A 268 7.90 20.67 -0.41
CA SER A 268 8.70 21.88 -0.29
C SER A 268 9.22 22.41 -1.63
N ASN A 269 9.47 21.48 -2.57
CA ASN A 269 9.96 21.82 -3.91
C ASN A 269 8.87 21.65 -4.98
N ASN A 270 7.65 21.29 -4.58
CA ASN A 270 6.53 21.01 -5.49
C ASN A 270 6.88 19.94 -6.53
N ILE A 271 7.49 18.82 -6.06
CA ILE A 271 8.03 17.77 -6.93
C ILE A 271 7.35 16.43 -6.63
N VAL A 272 7.01 15.72 -7.70
CA VAL A 272 6.66 14.30 -7.70
C VAL A 272 7.59 13.56 -8.64
N ILE A 273 8.17 12.45 -8.17
CA ILE A 273 8.98 11.54 -8.98
C ILE A 273 8.37 10.15 -8.88
N ALA A 274 8.08 9.54 -10.03
CA ALA A 274 7.58 8.18 -10.13
C ALA A 274 8.53 7.30 -10.92
N ILE A 275 8.88 6.15 -10.37
CA ILE A 275 9.73 5.16 -11.01
C ILE A 275 9.03 3.80 -10.94
N THR A 276 8.84 3.15 -12.08
CA THR A 276 8.46 1.74 -12.17
C THR A 276 9.66 0.89 -12.56
N SER A 277 9.72 -0.32 -12.07
CA SER A 277 10.82 -1.24 -12.35
C SER A 277 10.35 -2.68 -12.38
N TYR A 278 11.01 -3.50 -13.21
CA TYR A 278 10.89 -4.95 -13.11
C TYR A 278 11.43 -5.51 -11.80
N PHE A 279 11.06 -6.75 -11.53
CA PHE A 279 11.56 -7.49 -10.38
C PHE A 279 13.10 -7.58 -10.40
N LYS A 280 13.73 -6.93 -9.40
CA LYS A 280 15.16 -6.98 -9.08
C LYS A 280 15.32 -7.15 -7.57
N PRO A 281 15.46 -8.38 -7.07
CA PRO A 281 15.39 -8.67 -5.62
C PRO A 281 16.49 -8.00 -4.79
N THR A 282 17.59 -7.58 -5.42
CA THR A 282 18.70 -6.90 -4.76
C THR A 282 18.50 -5.41 -4.56
N ILE A 283 17.44 -4.83 -5.13
CA ILE A 283 17.14 -3.41 -5.04
C ILE A 283 15.88 -3.23 -4.18
N PHE A 284 16.05 -2.70 -2.98
CA PHE A 284 14.93 -2.41 -2.09
C PHE A 284 14.22 -1.10 -2.50
N ASP A 285 14.95 -0.01 -2.59
CA ASP A 285 14.43 1.31 -2.96
C ASP A 285 15.39 2.07 -3.89
N ARG A 286 14.97 3.25 -4.33
CA ARG A 286 15.76 4.19 -5.13
C ARG A 286 15.82 5.59 -4.52
N ILE A 287 15.61 5.73 -3.23
CA ILE A 287 15.53 7.04 -2.57
C ILE A 287 16.85 7.81 -2.73
N ASP A 288 18.01 7.17 -2.47
CA ASP A 288 19.31 7.81 -2.68
C ASP A 288 19.52 8.24 -4.12
N PHE A 289 19.10 7.41 -5.07
CA PHE A 289 19.19 7.73 -6.49
C PHE A 289 18.34 8.96 -6.82
N VAL A 290 17.11 9.00 -6.33
CA VAL A 290 16.20 10.13 -6.53
C VAL A 290 16.79 11.41 -5.93
N GLN A 291 17.19 11.37 -4.66
CA GLN A 291 17.68 12.56 -3.95
C GLN A 291 19.02 13.07 -4.48
N LYS A 292 19.91 12.18 -4.94
CA LYS A 292 21.25 12.55 -5.36
C LYS A 292 21.35 12.93 -6.83
N TYR A 293 20.56 12.29 -7.70
CA TYR A 293 20.75 12.40 -9.13
C TYR A 293 19.53 12.91 -9.91
N VAL A 294 18.32 12.76 -9.39
CA VAL A 294 17.09 13.16 -10.11
C VAL A 294 16.56 14.49 -9.60
N GLU A 295 16.28 14.58 -8.30
CA GLU A 295 15.70 15.78 -7.70
C GLU A 295 16.54 17.05 -7.94
N PRO A 296 17.89 17.06 -7.80
CA PRO A 296 18.69 18.26 -8.03
C PRO A 296 18.64 18.80 -9.47
N VAL A 297 18.32 17.94 -10.43
CA VAL A 297 18.26 18.34 -11.85
C VAL A 297 16.93 18.97 -12.21
N ILE A 298 15.86 18.64 -11.49
CA ILE A 298 14.50 19.15 -11.75
C ILE A 298 14.06 20.23 -10.77
N SER A 299 14.84 20.47 -9.69
CA SER A 299 14.64 21.56 -8.73
C SER A 299 15.28 22.83 -9.30
N ILE A 300 14.60 23.52 -10.21
CA ILE A 300 15.05 24.79 -10.80
C ILE A 300 14.26 25.93 -10.20
#